data_5daa43fd05fc0619a779282c24e84429
#
_entry.id   5daa43fd05fc0619a779282c24e84429
#
_cell.length_a   1.000
_cell.length_b   1.000
_cell.length_c   1.000
_cell.angle_alpha   90.00
_cell.angle_beta   90.00
_cell.angle_gamma   90.00
#
_symmetry.space_group_name_H-M   'P 1'
#
loop_
_entity.id
_entity.type
_entity.pdbx_description
1 polymer ?
#
loop_
_entity_poly.entity_id
_entity_poly.type
_entity_poly.pdbx_seq_one_letter_code
_entity_poly.pdbx_strand_id
1 'polypeptide(L)'
;EPNQWGSYFGGSAWEYDPKRGEYYFHQYSKKQPDLNWENPEVRKAVYKMMNWWMDRGIDGFRMDVITQISKTVDKNGRLPGEDGSEIADLPVGEEGYSSPFPFCSDGPRIDEFLAEMRREVFEGREGYINVGEAPGITPARNEHVTDPANKELDMLFLFDHVGIDQEGSKWNTVPFEVKNLRDRMTEQQEAVRKAGWASLFFCNHDQPRVVSRWGNDSDRDSRELSAKAFGMVLHMHRGTPYIYEGEELGMTNAHFTKLEQYRDLEALNGYRQRVEEAKCQSSESMMAALALIGRDNARTPMQWDASKYAGFTAPDAPVEPWISVNPNHVEINAAEEFDDPDSVYTFYKKLIAMRHNSATISTGEWHLLAADSDQVYAFTRTNGDDTILVVVNLTDRSAALPSDVAELLSDGVSDPQVLLSTYDAMHSVKSIARGELARWEGVVIQL
;
A
#
# COMPACT_ATOMS: atom_id res chain seq x y z
N GLU A 1 28.84 -8.96 16.75
CA GLU A 1 27.93 -8.08 16.03
C GLU A 1 28.17 -6.63 16.46
N PRO A 2 28.13 -5.65 15.55
CA PRO A 2 28.39 -4.24 15.87
C PRO A 2 27.36 -3.61 16.82
N ASN A 3 26.08 -4.00 16.72
CA ASN A 3 25.00 -3.59 17.62
C ASN A 3 23.93 -4.67 17.70
N GLN A 4 22.77 -4.39 18.36
CA GLN A 4 21.69 -5.35 18.53
C GLN A 4 20.49 -5.08 17.59
N TRP A 5 20.74 -4.57 16.40
CA TRP A 5 19.69 -4.32 15.43
C TRP A 5 19.08 -5.62 14.87
N GLY A 6 17.77 -5.63 14.77
CA GLY A 6 17.00 -6.69 14.13
C GLY A 6 16.75 -6.43 12.65
N SER A 7 16.75 -7.51 11.87
CA SER A 7 16.29 -7.50 10.49
C SER A 7 14.76 -7.39 10.43
N TYR A 8 14.21 -6.70 9.44
CA TYR A 8 12.76 -6.65 9.22
C TYR A 8 12.17 -8.03 8.91
N PHE A 9 12.98 -8.96 8.45
CA PHE A 9 12.58 -10.36 8.22
C PHE A 9 12.91 -11.29 9.38
N GLY A 10 13.17 -10.72 10.57
CA GLY A 10 13.46 -11.44 11.80
C GLY A 10 14.92 -11.85 11.96
N GLY A 11 15.35 -11.96 13.21
CA GLY A 11 16.74 -12.24 13.61
C GLY A 11 17.64 -11.01 13.58
N SER A 12 18.96 -11.21 13.72
CA SER A 12 19.96 -10.13 13.66
C SER A 12 20.01 -9.47 12.28
N ALA A 13 20.25 -8.15 12.26
CA ALA A 13 20.56 -7.42 11.04
C ALA A 13 22.04 -7.54 10.62
N TRP A 14 22.82 -8.32 11.32
CA TRP A 14 24.24 -8.53 11.07
C TRP A 14 24.55 -10.00 10.77
N GLU A 15 25.26 -10.25 9.67
CA GLU A 15 25.74 -11.59 9.31
C GLU A 15 27.26 -11.58 9.17
N TYR A 16 27.91 -12.59 9.77
CA TYR A 16 29.37 -12.73 9.72
C TYR A 16 29.83 -13.41 8.43
N ASP A 17 30.70 -12.75 7.67
CA ASP A 17 31.37 -13.37 6.51
C ASP A 17 32.72 -13.97 6.93
N PRO A 18 32.83 -15.31 7.05
CA PRO A 18 34.08 -15.95 7.50
C PRO A 18 35.24 -15.80 6.51
N LYS A 19 34.97 -15.47 5.24
CA LYS A 19 36.03 -15.23 4.24
C LYS A 19 36.68 -13.87 4.42
N ARG A 20 35.90 -12.86 4.83
CA ARG A 20 36.38 -11.50 5.09
C ARG A 20 36.79 -11.32 6.55
N GLY A 21 36.26 -12.11 7.47
CA GLY A 21 36.48 -11.96 8.90
C GLY A 21 35.74 -10.78 9.51
N GLU A 22 34.65 -10.33 8.86
CA GLU A 22 33.89 -9.12 9.20
C GLU A 22 32.39 -9.38 9.18
N TYR A 23 31.62 -8.54 9.87
CA TYR A 23 30.17 -8.49 9.76
C TYR A 23 29.72 -7.54 8.65
N TYR A 24 28.65 -7.89 7.96
CA TYR A 24 27.93 -6.96 7.07
C TYR A 24 26.51 -6.74 7.55
N PHE A 25 25.98 -5.56 7.24
CA PHE A 25 24.63 -5.16 7.58
C PHE A 25 23.64 -5.63 6.51
N HIS A 26 22.46 -6.08 6.95
CA HIS A 26 21.33 -6.38 6.08
C HIS A 26 20.01 -6.05 6.78
N GLN A 27 19.23 -5.14 6.23
CA GLN A 27 17.94 -4.76 6.82
C GLN A 27 16.86 -5.84 6.62
N TYR A 28 17.00 -6.64 5.56
CA TYR A 28 16.05 -7.67 5.14
C TYR A 28 16.70 -9.06 5.18
N SER A 29 16.73 -9.76 4.06
CA SER A 29 17.41 -11.06 4.01
C SER A 29 18.93 -10.89 4.09
N LYS A 30 19.61 -11.83 4.74
CA LYS A 30 21.07 -11.93 4.72
C LYS A 30 21.67 -12.14 3.32
N LYS A 31 20.85 -12.44 2.32
CA LYS A 31 21.23 -12.43 0.90
C LYS A 31 21.15 -11.07 0.24
N GLN A 32 20.72 -10.04 0.96
CA GLN A 32 20.57 -8.66 0.52
C GLN A 32 21.46 -7.73 1.37
N PRO A 33 22.80 -7.78 1.19
CA PRO A 33 23.71 -6.86 1.89
C PRO A 33 23.31 -5.41 1.62
N ASP A 34 23.27 -4.60 2.66
CA ASP A 34 22.99 -3.18 2.54
C ASP A 34 24.18 -2.45 1.93
N LEU A 35 23.92 -1.62 0.92
CA LEU A 35 24.99 -0.88 0.24
C LEU A 35 25.35 0.40 0.99
N ASN A 36 26.64 0.66 1.14
CA ASN A 36 27.12 1.88 1.77
C ASN A 36 27.01 3.09 0.82
N TRP A 37 25.89 3.80 0.87
CA TRP A 37 25.63 4.98 0.06
C TRP A 37 26.49 6.20 0.43
N GLU A 38 27.13 6.19 1.59
CA GLU A 38 28.14 7.21 1.94
C GLU A 38 29.36 7.11 1.03
N ASN A 39 29.65 5.93 0.47
CA ASN A 39 30.73 5.72 -0.47
C ASN A 39 30.32 6.20 -1.90
N PRO A 40 30.98 7.25 -2.45
CA PRO A 40 30.65 7.77 -3.77
C PRO A 40 30.87 6.76 -4.90
N GLU A 41 31.76 5.78 -4.73
CA GLU A 41 31.98 4.75 -5.76
C GLU A 41 30.80 3.77 -5.85
N VAL A 42 30.10 3.53 -4.73
CA VAL A 42 28.84 2.75 -4.74
C VAL A 42 27.77 3.52 -5.51
N ARG A 43 27.57 4.81 -5.23
CA ARG A 43 26.60 5.64 -5.95
C ARG A 43 26.87 5.68 -7.45
N LYS A 44 28.11 5.92 -7.85
CA LYS A 44 28.51 5.90 -9.28
C LYS A 44 28.23 4.56 -9.95
N ALA A 45 28.47 3.45 -9.26
CA ALA A 45 28.18 2.11 -9.79
C ALA A 45 26.68 1.89 -10.00
N VAL A 46 25.86 2.35 -9.04
CA VAL A 46 24.41 2.30 -9.16
C VAL A 46 23.91 3.17 -10.32
N TYR A 47 24.37 4.43 -10.44
CA TYR A 47 23.98 5.31 -11.54
C TYR A 47 24.43 4.77 -12.91
N LYS A 48 25.59 4.15 -12.99
CA LYS A 48 26.03 3.46 -14.20
C LYS A 48 25.09 2.31 -14.59
N MET A 49 24.62 1.53 -13.63
CA MET A 49 23.65 0.46 -13.83
C MET A 49 22.30 1.02 -14.29
N MET A 50 21.82 2.09 -13.64
CA MET A 50 20.55 2.73 -14.01
C MET A 50 20.62 3.30 -15.43
N ASN A 51 21.70 4.02 -15.79
CA ASN A 51 21.91 4.51 -17.16
C ASN A 51 21.94 3.38 -18.19
N TRP A 52 22.54 2.23 -17.85
CA TRP A 52 22.57 1.07 -18.73
C TRP A 52 21.17 0.56 -19.07
N TRP A 53 20.22 0.61 -18.11
CA TRP A 53 18.82 0.27 -18.35
C TRP A 53 18.08 1.35 -19.14
N MET A 54 18.24 2.62 -18.78
CA MET A 54 17.64 3.74 -19.50
C MET A 54 18.04 3.75 -20.98
N ASP A 55 19.32 3.49 -21.27
CA ASP A 55 19.84 3.41 -22.65
C ASP A 55 19.26 2.24 -23.44
N ARG A 56 18.61 1.29 -22.80
CA ARG A 56 17.86 0.18 -23.41
C ARG A 56 16.38 0.47 -23.60
N GLY A 57 15.92 1.65 -23.23
CA GLY A 57 14.58 2.13 -23.52
C GLY A 57 13.54 1.79 -22.46
N ILE A 58 13.93 1.61 -21.19
CA ILE A 58 12.95 1.64 -20.09
C ILE A 58 12.53 3.08 -19.79
N ASP A 59 11.31 3.26 -19.30
CA ASP A 59 10.69 4.57 -19.09
C ASP A 59 10.75 5.03 -17.62
N GLY A 60 11.66 4.50 -16.82
CA GLY A 60 11.87 4.88 -15.42
C GLY A 60 12.02 3.71 -14.48
N PHE A 61 11.96 3.99 -13.16
CA PHE A 61 12.18 3.00 -12.12
C PHE A 61 11.12 3.06 -11.01
N ARG A 62 10.71 1.91 -10.53
CA ARG A 62 10.20 1.74 -9.18
C ARG A 62 11.40 1.40 -8.29
N MET A 63 11.66 2.25 -7.30
CA MET A 63 12.83 2.14 -6.43
C MET A 63 12.39 1.57 -5.08
N ASP A 64 12.88 0.38 -4.80
CA ASP A 64 12.61 -0.37 -3.57
C ASP A 64 13.22 0.35 -2.37
N VAL A 65 12.42 0.54 -1.32
CA VAL A 65 12.81 1.17 -0.04
C VAL A 65 13.78 2.34 -0.16
N ILE A 66 13.53 3.22 -1.13
CA ILE A 66 14.45 4.30 -1.52
C ILE A 66 14.83 5.22 -0.36
N THR A 67 13.96 5.38 0.63
CA THR A 67 14.22 6.19 1.82
C THR A 67 15.32 5.62 2.72
N GLN A 68 15.66 4.34 2.54
CA GLN A 68 16.64 3.64 3.38
C GLN A 68 18.07 3.69 2.85
N ILE A 69 18.34 4.40 1.74
CA ILE A 69 19.70 4.59 1.24
C ILE A 69 20.50 5.57 2.10
N SER A 70 19.84 6.46 2.85
CA SER A 70 20.49 7.37 3.79
C SER A 70 20.22 6.96 5.24
N LYS A 71 21.28 6.83 6.02
CA LYS A 71 21.23 6.41 7.42
C LYS A 71 21.76 7.49 8.34
N THR A 72 21.30 7.51 9.59
CA THR A 72 21.87 8.34 10.64
C THR A 72 23.18 7.73 11.12
N VAL A 73 24.28 8.43 10.95
CA VAL A 73 25.60 8.05 11.43
C VAL A 73 26.21 9.18 12.24
N ASP A 74 27.14 8.87 13.15
CA ASP A 74 27.92 9.89 13.85
C ASP A 74 28.97 10.55 12.93
N LYS A 75 29.70 11.54 13.46
CA LYS A 75 30.77 12.23 12.69
C LYS A 75 31.92 11.32 12.25
N ASN A 76 32.02 10.12 12.78
CA ASN A 76 33.01 9.11 12.40
C ASN A 76 32.44 8.03 11.47
N GLY A 77 31.17 8.19 11.05
CA GLY A 77 30.46 7.25 10.19
C GLY A 77 29.95 5.99 10.92
N ARG A 78 29.87 6.03 12.26
CA ARG A 78 29.38 4.90 13.08
C ARG A 78 27.87 4.94 13.21
N LEU A 79 27.28 3.76 13.16
CA LEU A 79 25.85 3.55 13.38
C LEU A 79 25.50 3.65 14.87
N PRO A 80 24.25 3.98 15.24
CA PRO A 80 23.78 3.96 16.61
C PRO A 80 24.05 2.61 17.31
N GLY A 81 24.44 2.66 18.57
CA GLY A 81 24.76 1.48 19.37
C GLY A 81 26.05 0.74 19.04
N GLU A 82 26.74 1.12 17.95
CA GLU A 82 28.06 0.61 17.63
C GLU A 82 29.09 1.08 18.69
N ASP A 83 30.07 0.23 19.02
CA ASP A 83 31.07 0.56 20.03
C ASP A 83 31.80 1.89 19.72
N GLY A 84 31.72 2.80 20.66
CA GLY A 84 32.24 4.17 20.52
C GLY A 84 31.41 5.10 19.65
N SER A 85 30.18 4.75 19.27
CA SER A 85 29.21 5.65 18.64
C SER A 85 28.79 6.77 19.60
N GLU A 86 28.62 8.00 19.06
CA GLU A 86 28.07 9.14 19.80
C GLU A 86 26.52 9.12 19.84
N ILE A 87 25.88 8.18 19.12
CA ILE A 87 24.42 8.07 19.01
C ILE A 87 23.96 6.83 19.79
N ALA A 88 23.07 7.02 20.77
CA ALA A 88 22.48 5.93 21.53
C ALA A 88 21.52 5.10 20.65
N ASP A 89 21.54 3.78 20.83
CA ASP A 89 20.58 2.89 20.20
C ASP A 89 19.25 2.86 20.98
N LEU A 90 18.21 2.34 20.36
CA LEU A 90 16.93 2.10 20.97
C LEU A 90 17.00 0.88 21.92
N PRO A 91 16.10 0.84 22.92
CA PRO A 91 15.98 -0.35 23.78
C PRO A 91 15.67 -1.60 22.96
N VAL A 92 16.17 -2.73 23.44
CA VAL A 92 15.88 -4.06 22.90
C VAL A 92 14.40 -4.38 23.16
N GLY A 93 13.67 -4.76 22.11
CA GLY A 93 12.27 -5.17 22.19
C GLY A 93 12.08 -6.62 22.68
N GLU A 94 10.82 -7.06 22.75
CA GLU A 94 10.42 -8.40 23.20
C GLU A 94 11.08 -9.54 22.41
N GLU A 95 11.43 -9.27 21.18
CA GLU A 95 12.06 -10.23 20.26
C GLU A 95 13.59 -10.30 20.42
N GLY A 96 14.17 -9.54 21.34
CA GLY A 96 15.60 -9.57 21.63
C GLY A 96 16.46 -8.65 20.75
N TYR A 97 15.84 -7.77 19.94
CA TYR A 97 16.52 -6.84 19.03
C TYR A 97 16.01 -5.41 19.19
N SER A 98 16.86 -4.44 18.85
CA SER A 98 16.46 -3.03 18.66
C SER A 98 15.99 -2.80 17.22
N SER A 99 15.07 -1.86 17.01
CA SER A 99 14.63 -1.48 15.67
C SER A 99 15.66 -0.59 14.97
N PRO A 100 16.15 -0.91 13.76
CA PRO A 100 16.99 -0.01 12.98
C PRO A 100 16.19 1.12 12.32
N PHE A 101 14.86 1.00 12.24
CA PHE A 101 13.99 1.83 11.40
C PHE A 101 14.16 3.34 11.62
N PRO A 102 14.17 3.90 12.86
CA PRO A 102 14.31 5.33 13.08
C PRO A 102 15.65 5.92 12.61
N PHE A 103 16.65 5.07 12.39
CA PHE A 103 18.00 5.48 11.98
C PHE A 103 18.30 5.14 10.52
N CYS A 104 17.49 4.29 9.91
CA CYS A 104 17.74 3.75 8.58
C CYS A 104 16.70 4.18 7.54
N SER A 105 15.78 5.09 7.86
CA SER A 105 14.81 5.63 6.92
C SER A 105 14.80 7.14 6.98
N ASP A 106 14.66 7.80 5.81
CA ASP A 106 14.66 9.26 5.63
C ASP A 106 15.84 9.94 6.36
N GLY A 107 17.04 9.38 6.20
CA GLY A 107 18.25 9.85 6.86
C GLY A 107 18.71 11.22 6.35
N PRO A 108 19.66 11.87 7.04
CA PRO A 108 19.99 13.29 6.86
C PRO A 108 20.55 13.66 5.47
N ARG A 109 20.96 12.69 4.64
CA ARG A 109 21.49 12.92 3.30
C ARG A 109 20.57 12.43 2.18
N ILE A 110 19.31 12.08 2.49
CA ILE A 110 18.44 11.50 1.48
C ILE A 110 18.20 12.47 0.30
N ASP A 111 17.93 13.74 0.58
CA ASP A 111 17.69 14.75 -0.47
C ASP A 111 18.92 14.94 -1.36
N GLU A 112 20.12 14.93 -0.76
CA GLU A 112 21.39 14.98 -1.51
C GLU A 112 21.52 13.78 -2.47
N PHE A 113 21.21 12.56 -2.00
CA PHE A 113 21.36 11.36 -2.81
C PHE A 113 20.29 11.27 -3.92
N LEU A 114 19.07 11.70 -3.66
CA LEU A 114 17.99 11.74 -4.65
C LEU A 114 18.28 12.81 -5.73
N ALA A 115 18.73 14.00 -5.33
CA ALA A 115 19.11 15.05 -6.26
C ALA A 115 20.35 14.67 -7.10
N GLU A 116 21.33 13.98 -6.50
CA GLU A 116 22.49 13.43 -7.22
C GLU A 116 22.05 12.38 -8.25
N MET A 117 21.20 11.45 -7.85
CA MET A 117 20.64 10.42 -8.75
C MET A 117 19.89 11.06 -9.92
N ARG A 118 19.04 12.06 -9.65
CA ARG A 118 18.31 12.79 -10.68
C ARG A 118 19.26 13.40 -11.71
N ARG A 119 20.29 14.10 -11.24
CA ARG A 119 21.29 14.74 -12.09
C ARG A 119 22.09 13.72 -12.92
N GLU A 120 22.56 12.62 -12.30
CA GLU A 120 23.46 11.67 -12.95
C GLU A 120 22.74 10.71 -13.91
N VAL A 121 21.43 10.46 -13.73
CA VAL A 121 20.69 9.46 -14.50
C VAL A 121 19.63 10.07 -15.39
N PHE A 122 18.93 11.10 -14.94
CA PHE A 122 17.69 11.55 -15.60
C PHE A 122 17.82 12.93 -16.26
N GLU A 123 18.85 13.72 -15.94
CA GLU A 123 19.03 15.04 -16.53
C GLU A 123 19.17 14.94 -18.06
N GLY A 124 18.38 15.73 -18.78
CA GLY A 124 18.33 15.72 -20.24
C GLY A 124 17.52 14.58 -20.88
N ARG A 125 16.90 13.70 -20.09
CA ARG A 125 15.95 12.68 -20.55
C ARG A 125 14.53 13.21 -20.39
N GLU A 126 13.61 12.75 -21.24
CA GLU A 126 12.18 13.07 -21.21
C GLU A 126 11.34 11.80 -21.23
N GLY A 127 10.08 11.89 -20.78
CA GLY A 127 9.09 10.81 -20.88
C GLY A 127 9.32 9.65 -19.90
N TYR A 128 10.06 9.86 -18.81
CA TYR A 128 10.25 8.87 -17.75
C TYR A 128 9.40 9.19 -16.52
N ILE A 129 9.14 8.16 -15.71
CA ILE A 129 8.50 8.27 -14.39
C ILE A 129 9.30 7.48 -13.37
N ASN A 130 9.61 8.10 -12.24
CA ASN A 130 10.28 7.47 -11.11
C ASN A 130 9.38 7.43 -9.88
N VAL A 131 9.19 6.24 -9.33
CA VAL A 131 8.34 6.02 -8.17
C VAL A 131 9.17 5.37 -7.07
N GLY A 132 9.19 5.99 -5.89
CA GLY A 132 9.91 5.47 -4.73
C GLY A 132 8.98 4.72 -3.77
N GLU A 133 9.41 3.58 -3.28
CA GLU A 133 8.82 3.01 -2.08
C GLU A 133 9.43 3.70 -0.86
N ALA A 134 8.58 4.29 -0.01
CA ALA A 134 9.03 5.26 0.99
C ALA A 134 8.53 4.93 2.41
N PRO A 135 8.91 3.77 2.99
CA PRO A 135 8.60 3.50 4.37
C PRO A 135 9.26 4.55 5.29
N GLY A 136 8.47 5.06 6.24
CA GLY A 136 8.94 6.02 7.26
C GLY A 136 9.01 7.49 6.82
N ILE A 137 8.71 7.80 5.56
CA ILE A 137 8.56 9.20 5.13
C ILE A 137 7.19 9.74 5.58
N THR A 138 7.16 10.97 6.06
CA THR A 138 5.88 11.61 6.43
C THR A 138 5.18 12.21 5.22
N PRO A 139 3.84 12.43 5.26
CA PRO A 139 3.13 13.11 4.19
C PRO A 139 3.71 14.49 3.84
N ALA A 140 4.19 15.26 4.81
CA ALA A 140 4.84 16.55 4.57
C ALA A 140 6.15 16.40 3.79
N ARG A 141 6.92 15.33 4.02
CA ARG A 141 8.12 15.02 3.25
C ARG A 141 7.79 14.56 1.84
N ASN A 142 6.65 13.89 1.64
CA ASN A 142 6.19 13.53 0.30
C ASN A 142 6.00 14.77 -0.60
N GLU A 143 5.39 15.85 -0.07
CA GLU A 143 5.29 17.12 -0.82
C GLU A 143 6.67 17.59 -1.32
N HIS A 144 7.66 17.61 -0.42
CA HIS A 144 9.02 18.05 -0.75
C HIS A 144 9.68 17.18 -1.83
N VAL A 145 9.68 15.87 -1.65
CA VAL A 145 10.36 14.92 -2.56
C VAL A 145 9.70 14.88 -3.95
N THR A 146 8.37 15.02 -3.99
CA THR A 146 7.60 14.94 -5.25
C THR A 146 7.29 16.31 -5.87
N ASP A 147 7.72 17.41 -5.26
CA ASP A 147 7.63 18.75 -5.87
C ASP A 147 8.57 18.81 -7.10
N PRO A 148 8.04 19.07 -8.30
CA PRO A 148 8.87 19.19 -9.51
C PRO A 148 10.00 20.21 -9.39
N ALA A 149 9.88 21.20 -8.50
CA ALA A 149 10.92 22.22 -8.26
C ALA A 149 12.18 21.62 -7.60
N ASN A 150 12.04 20.60 -6.77
CA ASN A 150 13.15 19.95 -6.06
C ASN A 150 13.87 18.91 -6.92
N LYS A 151 13.21 18.39 -7.97
CA LYS A 151 13.82 17.44 -8.92
C LYS A 151 14.36 16.18 -8.24
N GLU A 152 13.60 15.57 -7.36
CA GLU A 152 13.94 14.31 -6.70
C GLU A 152 13.20 13.13 -7.34
N LEU A 153 11.99 12.80 -6.90
CA LEU A 153 11.17 11.73 -7.46
C LEU A 153 9.83 12.28 -7.96
N ASP A 154 9.17 11.54 -8.85
CA ASP A 154 7.88 11.94 -9.39
C ASP A 154 6.73 11.54 -8.46
N MET A 155 6.85 10.40 -7.77
CA MET A 155 5.85 9.86 -6.83
C MET A 155 6.51 9.03 -5.72
N LEU A 156 5.81 8.92 -4.56
CA LEU A 156 6.19 8.04 -3.46
C LEU A 156 5.01 7.18 -3.01
N PHE A 157 5.27 5.91 -2.75
CA PHE A 157 4.36 5.05 -1.99
C PHE A 157 4.55 5.28 -0.49
N LEU A 158 3.56 5.88 0.16
CA LEU A 158 3.55 6.11 1.61
C LEU A 158 2.96 4.91 2.34
N PHE A 159 3.41 4.69 3.58
CA PHE A 159 3.02 3.53 4.39
C PHE A 159 2.14 3.88 5.59
N ASP A 160 1.77 5.17 5.78
CA ASP A 160 1.00 5.61 6.95
C ASP A 160 -0.33 4.88 7.11
N HIS A 161 -1.00 4.55 6.00
CA HIS A 161 -2.26 3.80 6.01
C HIS A 161 -2.09 2.28 6.12
N VAL A 162 -0.87 1.76 5.90
CA VAL A 162 -0.63 0.31 5.87
C VAL A 162 -0.67 -0.32 7.26
N GLY A 163 -0.31 0.43 8.31
CA GLY A 163 -0.24 -0.05 9.69
C GLY A 163 -1.45 0.27 10.57
N ILE A 164 -2.57 0.75 10.01
CA ILE A 164 -3.72 1.24 10.79
C ILE A 164 -4.48 0.17 11.59
N ASP A 165 -4.27 -1.08 11.28
CA ASP A 165 -4.83 -2.26 11.94
C ASP A 165 -3.76 -3.09 12.68
N GLN A 166 -2.67 -2.42 13.12
CA GLN A 166 -1.54 -3.03 13.82
C GLN A 166 -1.17 -2.23 15.06
N GLU A 167 -0.72 -2.88 16.13
CA GLU A 167 -0.31 -2.22 17.37
C GLU A 167 1.06 -2.74 17.85
N GLY A 168 2.07 -1.87 17.84
CA GLY A 168 3.44 -2.16 18.30
C GLY A 168 4.23 -3.11 17.39
N SER A 169 3.62 -4.14 16.88
CA SER A 169 4.22 -5.08 15.91
C SER A 169 3.23 -5.36 14.78
N LYS A 170 3.73 -5.59 13.58
CA LYS A 170 2.93 -6.04 12.43
C LYS A 170 2.03 -7.23 12.79
N TRP A 171 2.52 -8.14 13.63
CA TRP A 171 1.82 -9.38 13.98
C TRP A 171 0.80 -9.23 15.11
N ASN A 172 0.66 -8.05 15.71
CA ASN A 172 -0.37 -7.72 16.67
C ASN A 172 -1.51 -6.96 15.96
N THR A 173 -2.43 -7.71 15.37
CA THR A 173 -3.53 -7.14 14.58
C THR A 173 -4.64 -6.63 15.48
N VAL A 174 -5.20 -5.46 15.12
CA VAL A 174 -6.38 -4.86 15.74
C VAL A 174 -7.49 -4.66 14.69
N PRO A 175 -8.75 -4.53 15.10
CA PRO A 175 -9.84 -4.32 14.16
C PRO A 175 -9.63 -3.08 13.29
N PHE A 176 -10.03 -3.19 12.01
CA PHE A 176 -10.06 -2.05 11.10
C PHE A 176 -11.09 -1.01 11.55
N GLU A 177 -10.67 0.25 11.55
CA GLU A 177 -11.53 1.41 11.80
C GLU A 177 -11.49 2.37 10.61
N VAL A 178 -12.66 2.71 10.08
CA VAL A 178 -12.80 3.64 8.93
C VAL A 178 -12.14 4.99 9.21
N LYS A 179 -12.28 5.46 10.45
CA LYS A 179 -11.65 6.72 10.88
C LYS A 179 -10.14 6.72 10.68
N ASN A 180 -9.45 5.63 11.03
CA ASN A 180 -8.00 5.55 10.89
C ASN A 180 -7.57 5.63 9.42
N LEU A 181 -8.27 4.93 8.51
CA LEU A 181 -8.01 5.03 7.08
C LEU A 181 -8.27 6.44 6.56
N ARG A 182 -9.43 7.01 6.89
CA ARG A 182 -9.81 8.36 6.47
C ARG A 182 -8.78 9.39 6.90
N ASP A 183 -8.35 9.36 8.17
CA ASP A 183 -7.41 10.32 8.72
C ASP A 183 -6.06 10.24 7.98
N ARG A 184 -5.52 9.04 7.75
CA ARG A 184 -4.24 8.85 7.02
C ARG A 184 -4.34 9.28 5.55
N MET A 185 -5.43 8.90 4.87
CA MET A 185 -5.65 9.34 3.48
C MET A 185 -5.83 10.86 3.40
N THR A 186 -6.49 11.48 4.38
CA THR A 186 -6.64 12.94 4.48
C THR A 186 -5.28 13.62 4.62
N GLU A 187 -4.42 13.16 5.54
CA GLU A 187 -3.07 13.67 5.71
C GLU A 187 -2.26 13.62 4.40
N GLN A 188 -2.36 12.52 3.66
CA GLN A 188 -1.70 12.37 2.35
C GLN A 188 -2.25 13.35 1.29
N GLN A 189 -3.58 13.53 1.22
CA GLN A 189 -4.20 14.46 0.26
C GLN A 189 -3.88 15.92 0.57
N GLU A 190 -3.95 16.31 1.84
CA GLU A 190 -3.63 17.68 2.28
C GLU A 190 -2.14 18.02 2.07
N ALA A 191 -1.24 17.08 2.31
CA ALA A 191 0.19 17.29 2.12
C ALA A 191 0.55 17.67 0.68
N VAL A 192 -0.05 17.00 -0.32
CA VAL A 192 0.24 17.27 -1.74
C VAL A 192 -0.71 18.28 -2.39
N ARG A 193 -1.50 19.01 -1.59
CA ARG A 193 -2.49 19.96 -2.12
C ARG A 193 -1.87 21.12 -2.91
N LYS A 194 -0.73 21.63 -2.47
CA LYS A 194 -0.06 22.78 -3.08
C LYS A 194 0.95 22.35 -4.13
N ALA A 195 1.73 21.32 -3.85
CA ALA A 195 2.76 20.80 -4.73
C ALA A 195 2.88 19.28 -4.52
N GLY A 196 3.58 18.59 -5.42
CA GLY A 196 3.75 17.15 -5.35
C GLY A 196 2.56 16.33 -5.84
N TRP A 197 2.70 14.99 -5.72
CA TRP A 197 1.72 14.04 -6.22
C TRP A 197 1.64 12.79 -5.35
N ALA A 198 0.44 12.24 -5.13
CA ALA A 198 0.22 11.04 -4.33
C ALA A 198 0.22 9.78 -5.20
N SER A 199 0.86 8.71 -4.72
CA SER A 199 0.61 7.34 -5.17
C SER A 199 -0.43 6.70 -4.25
N LEU A 200 -1.48 6.14 -4.84
CA LEU A 200 -2.62 5.61 -4.10
C LEU A 200 -2.67 4.09 -4.27
N PHE A 201 -2.72 3.34 -3.17
CA PHE A 201 -2.83 1.88 -3.19
C PHE A 201 -3.44 1.37 -1.90
N PHE A 202 -4.10 0.21 -1.94
CA PHE A 202 -4.56 -0.53 -0.75
C PHE A 202 -3.97 -1.92 -0.69
N CYS A 203 -3.64 -2.50 -1.84
CA CYS A 203 -2.90 -3.76 -1.92
C CYS A 203 -1.65 -3.62 -2.80
N ASN A 204 -0.70 -4.51 -2.59
CA ASN A 204 0.47 -4.73 -3.44
C ASN A 204 1.06 -6.11 -3.16
N HIS A 205 2.22 -6.45 -3.75
CA HIS A 205 2.91 -7.72 -3.53
C HIS A 205 3.41 -7.94 -2.08
N ASP A 206 3.37 -6.91 -1.23
CA ASP A 206 3.79 -6.94 0.18
C ASP A 206 2.64 -6.65 1.17
N GLN A 207 1.42 -6.44 0.67
CA GLN A 207 0.22 -6.23 1.48
C GLN A 207 -0.87 -7.24 1.10
N PRO A 208 -1.63 -7.74 2.07
CA PRO A 208 -2.70 -8.69 1.82
C PRO A 208 -3.82 -8.07 0.98
N ARG A 209 -4.76 -8.89 0.54
CA ARG A 209 -5.92 -8.44 -0.23
C ARG A 209 -6.82 -7.55 0.62
N VAL A 210 -7.14 -6.35 0.13
CA VAL A 210 -7.93 -5.33 0.86
C VAL A 210 -9.30 -5.85 1.28
N VAL A 211 -9.94 -6.65 0.43
CA VAL A 211 -11.28 -7.23 0.69
C VAL A 211 -11.27 -8.12 1.93
N SER A 212 -10.24 -8.94 2.11
CA SER A 212 -10.10 -9.81 3.28
C SER A 212 -9.59 -9.07 4.51
N ARG A 213 -8.79 -8.01 4.33
CA ARG A 213 -8.18 -7.28 5.43
C ARG A 213 -9.12 -6.25 6.04
N TRP A 214 -9.73 -5.42 5.23
CA TRP A 214 -10.57 -4.29 5.65
C TRP A 214 -12.02 -4.38 5.17
N GLY A 215 -12.28 -5.23 4.17
CA GLY A 215 -13.62 -5.50 3.64
C GLY A 215 -14.32 -6.66 4.34
N ASN A 216 -15.15 -7.38 3.58
CA ASN A 216 -15.81 -8.57 4.04
C ASN A 216 -15.85 -9.61 2.92
N ASP A 217 -15.13 -10.71 3.06
CA ASP A 217 -15.06 -11.82 2.11
C ASP A 217 -15.84 -13.07 2.56
N SER A 218 -16.75 -12.92 3.55
CA SER A 218 -17.52 -14.03 4.12
C SER A 218 -18.57 -14.62 3.17
N ASP A 219 -19.04 -13.83 2.23
CA ASP A 219 -19.98 -14.22 1.18
C ASP A 219 -19.75 -13.40 -0.09
N ARG A 220 -20.31 -13.85 -1.23
CA ARG A 220 -20.12 -13.22 -2.53
C ARG A 220 -20.55 -11.75 -2.54
N ASP A 221 -21.75 -11.46 -2.04
CA ASP A 221 -22.32 -10.10 -2.12
C ASP A 221 -21.50 -9.12 -1.28
N SER A 222 -21.13 -9.52 -0.05
CA SER A 222 -20.28 -8.71 0.84
C SER A 222 -18.90 -8.47 0.22
N ARG A 223 -18.29 -9.50 -0.39
CA ARG A 223 -17.01 -9.41 -1.10
C ARG A 223 -17.09 -8.41 -2.24
N GLU A 224 -18.06 -8.56 -3.14
CA GLU A 224 -18.17 -7.70 -4.32
C GLU A 224 -18.48 -6.25 -3.94
N LEU A 225 -19.39 -6.03 -2.99
CA LEU A 225 -19.74 -4.69 -2.52
C LEU A 225 -18.57 -4.00 -1.84
N SER A 226 -17.85 -4.70 -0.94
CA SER A 226 -16.69 -4.11 -0.26
C SER A 226 -15.53 -3.85 -1.23
N ALA A 227 -15.26 -4.75 -2.21
CA ALA A 227 -14.28 -4.53 -3.26
C ALA A 227 -14.57 -3.26 -4.08
N LYS A 228 -15.83 -3.08 -4.50
CA LYS A 228 -16.28 -1.88 -5.22
C LYS A 228 -16.17 -0.62 -4.36
N ALA A 229 -16.51 -0.69 -3.07
CA ALA A 229 -16.42 0.43 -2.13
C ALA A 229 -14.97 0.92 -1.95
N PHE A 230 -14.02 0.00 -1.68
CA PHE A 230 -12.59 0.37 -1.61
C PHE A 230 -12.03 0.83 -2.95
N GLY A 231 -12.39 0.19 -4.06
CA GLY A 231 -12.03 0.64 -5.40
C GLY A 231 -12.51 2.06 -5.69
N MET A 232 -13.74 2.41 -5.30
CA MET A 232 -14.28 3.77 -5.45
C MET A 232 -13.47 4.78 -4.63
N VAL A 233 -13.22 4.51 -3.35
CA VAL A 233 -12.40 5.40 -2.51
C VAL A 233 -11.04 5.64 -3.17
N LEU A 234 -10.34 4.56 -3.56
CA LEU A 234 -9.01 4.65 -4.17
C LEU A 234 -9.00 5.52 -5.42
N HIS A 235 -9.90 5.25 -6.38
CA HIS A 235 -9.89 5.91 -7.68
C HIS A 235 -10.39 7.35 -7.65
N MET A 236 -11.20 7.73 -6.66
CA MET A 236 -11.77 9.08 -6.59
C MET A 236 -10.84 10.08 -5.85
N HIS A 237 -9.75 9.65 -5.24
CA HIS A 237 -8.73 10.54 -4.67
C HIS A 237 -7.88 11.24 -5.75
N ARG A 238 -7.26 12.36 -5.36
CA ARG A 238 -6.25 13.03 -6.19
C ARG A 238 -4.92 12.29 -6.06
N GLY A 239 -4.33 11.88 -7.19
CA GLY A 239 -3.10 11.11 -7.24
C GLY A 239 -3.15 10.04 -8.33
N THR A 240 -2.20 9.14 -8.37
CA THR A 240 -2.18 8.00 -9.29
C THR A 240 -2.60 6.73 -8.56
N PRO A 241 -3.76 6.12 -8.86
CA PRO A 241 -4.13 4.83 -8.29
C PRO A 241 -3.30 3.72 -8.92
N TYR A 242 -2.80 2.83 -8.06
CA TYR A 242 -2.09 1.61 -8.42
C TYR A 242 -2.98 0.42 -8.08
N ILE A 243 -3.41 -0.30 -9.09
CA ILE A 243 -4.25 -1.49 -8.95
C ILE A 243 -3.34 -2.71 -8.94
N TYR A 244 -3.33 -3.45 -7.84
CA TYR A 244 -2.58 -4.70 -7.77
C TYR A 244 -3.37 -5.81 -8.46
N GLU A 245 -2.67 -6.66 -9.24
CA GLU A 245 -3.27 -7.77 -9.99
C GLU A 245 -4.22 -8.62 -9.12
N GLY A 246 -5.47 -8.79 -9.59
CA GLY A 246 -6.53 -9.48 -8.89
C GLY A 246 -7.38 -8.61 -7.95
N GLU A 247 -6.95 -7.37 -7.65
CA GLU A 247 -7.79 -6.41 -6.91
C GLU A 247 -9.06 -6.08 -7.70
N GLU A 248 -8.94 -5.95 -9.00
CA GLU A 248 -10.02 -5.73 -9.95
C GLU A 248 -11.01 -6.90 -10.08
N LEU A 249 -10.66 -8.07 -9.55
CA LEU A 249 -11.55 -9.23 -9.43
C LEU A 249 -12.10 -9.41 -8.01
N GLY A 250 -11.71 -8.55 -7.07
CA GLY A 250 -12.00 -8.78 -5.65
C GLY A 250 -11.41 -10.10 -5.13
N MET A 251 -10.19 -10.47 -5.59
CA MET A 251 -9.47 -11.63 -5.06
C MET A 251 -9.25 -11.49 -3.55
N THR A 252 -9.39 -12.59 -2.82
CA THR A 252 -9.28 -12.64 -1.36
C THR A 252 -7.93 -13.20 -0.91
N ASN A 253 -7.65 -13.10 0.38
CA ASN A 253 -6.59 -13.86 1.03
C ASN A 253 -6.79 -15.37 0.80
N ALA A 254 -5.69 -16.12 0.84
CA ALA A 254 -5.74 -17.58 0.62
C ALA A 254 -6.26 -18.36 1.84
N HIS A 255 -6.42 -17.70 3.00
CA HIS A 255 -6.86 -18.31 4.26
C HIS A 255 -6.05 -19.56 4.64
N PHE A 256 -4.73 -19.50 4.49
CA PHE A 256 -3.84 -20.59 4.87
C PHE A 256 -3.96 -20.92 6.36
N THR A 257 -4.06 -22.21 6.67
CA THR A 257 -4.28 -22.73 8.04
C THR A 257 -3.05 -23.41 8.64
N LYS A 258 -1.99 -23.60 7.86
CA LYS A 258 -0.78 -24.28 8.26
C LYS A 258 0.46 -23.49 7.87
N LEU A 259 1.47 -23.49 8.75
CA LEU A 259 2.71 -22.76 8.52
C LEU A 259 3.44 -23.21 7.24
N GLU A 260 3.35 -24.50 6.91
CA GLU A 260 3.99 -25.08 5.72
C GLU A 260 3.42 -24.59 4.39
N GLN A 261 2.27 -23.90 4.40
CA GLN A 261 1.68 -23.30 3.21
C GLN A 261 2.34 -21.94 2.87
N TYR A 262 2.97 -21.29 3.85
CA TYR A 262 3.67 -20.03 3.66
C TYR A 262 5.06 -20.25 3.05
N ARG A 263 5.52 -19.30 2.25
CA ARG A 263 6.83 -19.28 1.58
C ARG A 263 7.66 -18.06 1.97
N ASP A 264 7.00 -17.02 2.45
CA ASP A 264 7.60 -15.74 2.80
C ASP A 264 8.52 -15.87 4.01
N LEU A 265 9.76 -15.37 3.87
CA LEU A 265 10.76 -15.38 4.96
C LEU A 265 10.31 -14.56 6.16
N GLU A 266 9.63 -13.44 5.95
CA GLU A 266 9.10 -12.62 7.04
C GLU A 266 8.10 -13.41 7.89
N ALA A 267 7.18 -14.14 7.23
CA ALA A 267 6.20 -14.99 7.90
C ALA A 267 6.84 -16.12 8.69
N LEU A 268 7.74 -16.88 8.05
CA LEU A 268 8.39 -18.05 8.65
C LEU A 268 9.33 -17.66 9.79
N ASN A 269 10.13 -16.63 9.61
CA ASN A 269 11.05 -16.13 10.62
C ASN A 269 10.29 -15.46 11.78
N GLY A 270 9.24 -14.67 11.46
CA GLY A 270 8.38 -14.04 12.47
C GLY A 270 7.72 -15.09 13.37
N TYR A 271 7.19 -16.17 12.78
CA TYR A 271 6.62 -17.28 13.57
C TYR A 271 7.68 -17.90 14.48
N ARG A 272 8.84 -18.28 13.93
CA ARG A 272 9.93 -18.86 14.72
C ARG A 272 10.35 -17.93 15.86
N GLN A 273 10.61 -16.67 15.56
CA GLN A 273 11.11 -15.69 16.53
C GLN A 273 10.11 -15.42 17.65
N ARG A 274 8.83 -15.17 17.32
CA ARG A 274 7.82 -14.78 18.31
C ARG A 274 7.22 -15.95 19.07
N VAL A 275 6.99 -17.09 18.39
CA VAL A 275 6.30 -18.24 18.97
C VAL A 275 7.28 -19.23 19.60
N GLU A 276 8.38 -19.56 18.89
CA GLU A 276 9.28 -20.64 19.34
C GLU A 276 10.41 -20.12 20.22
N GLU A 277 11.05 -18.99 19.88
CA GLU A 277 12.22 -18.44 20.54
C GLU A 277 11.83 -17.48 21.69
N ALA A 278 11.27 -16.32 21.38
CA ALA A 278 10.91 -15.29 22.37
C ALA A 278 9.64 -15.64 23.18
N LYS A 279 8.75 -16.48 22.62
CA LYS A 279 7.48 -16.91 23.25
C LYS A 279 6.60 -15.74 23.71
N CYS A 280 6.65 -14.62 22.97
CA CYS A 280 5.86 -13.43 23.23
C CYS A 280 4.48 -13.45 22.56
N GLN A 281 4.21 -14.44 21.67
CA GLN A 281 2.92 -14.62 21.00
C GLN A 281 2.56 -16.12 20.92
N SER A 282 1.25 -16.45 21.04
CA SER A 282 0.79 -17.81 20.86
C SER A 282 0.80 -18.23 19.40
N SER A 283 0.94 -19.55 19.13
CA SER A 283 0.85 -20.09 17.76
C SER A 283 -0.49 -19.74 17.10
N GLU A 284 -1.60 -19.84 17.85
CA GLU A 284 -2.93 -19.52 17.35
C GLU A 284 -3.04 -18.04 16.91
N SER A 285 -2.61 -17.10 17.77
CA SER A 285 -2.61 -15.68 17.47
C SER A 285 -1.70 -15.33 16.28
N MET A 286 -0.50 -15.94 16.21
CA MET A 286 0.41 -15.70 15.09
C MET A 286 -0.14 -16.26 13.78
N MET A 287 -0.74 -17.46 13.78
CA MET A 287 -1.37 -18.02 12.59
C MET A 287 -2.57 -17.18 12.12
N ALA A 288 -3.38 -16.63 13.03
CA ALA A 288 -4.45 -15.69 12.70
C ALA A 288 -3.92 -14.41 12.05
N ALA A 289 -2.83 -13.84 12.61
CA ALA A 289 -2.17 -12.69 12.02
C ALA A 289 -1.61 -13.00 10.62
N LEU A 290 -0.95 -14.13 10.43
CA LEU A 290 -0.45 -14.56 9.12
C LEU A 290 -1.57 -14.72 8.08
N ALA A 291 -2.71 -15.31 8.48
CA ALA A 291 -3.87 -15.45 7.59
C ALA A 291 -4.49 -14.11 7.19
N LEU A 292 -4.43 -13.10 8.06
CA LEU A 292 -4.98 -11.78 7.82
C LEU A 292 -4.01 -10.88 7.04
N ILE A 293 -2.75 -10.75 7.49
CA ILE A 293 -1.80 -9.73 7.00
C ILE A 293 -0.51 -10.27 6.39
N GLY A 294 -0.34 -11.60 6.32
CA GLY A 294 0.84 -12.20 5.69
C GLY A 294 0.94 -11.87 4.20
N ARG A 295 2.15 -11.58 3.71
CA ARG A 295 2.41 -11.15 2.32
C ARG A 295 2.04 -12.22 1.28
N ASP A 296 2.16 -13.50 1.62
CA ASP A 296 1.83 -14.61 0.73
C ASP A 296 0.35 -14.63 0.29
N ASN A 297 -0.54 -13.98 1.05
CA ASN A 297 -1.93 -13.79 0.65
C ASN A 297 -2.08 -13.01 -0.67
N ALA A 298 -1.17 -12.08 -0.94
CA ALA A 298 -1.13 -11.31 -2.18
C ALA A 298 -0.36 -12.04 -3.32
N ARG A 299 0.39 -13.10 -3.01
CA ARG A 299 1.32 -13.77 -3.93
C ARG A 299 0.80 -15.08 -4.50
N THR A 300 -0.45 -15.45 -4.20
CA THR A 300 -1.11 -16.58 -4.85
C THR A 300 -1.23 -16.31 -6.35
N PRO A 301 -1.19 -17.36 -7.21
CA PRO A 301 -1.35 -17.19 -8.63
C PRO A 301 -2.58 -16.40 -9.02
N MET A 302 -2.46 -15.53 -10.04
CA MET A 302 -3.60 -14.80 -10.61
C MET A 302 -4.67 -15.77 -11.08
N GLN A 303 -5.93 -15.45 -10.79
CA GLN A 303 -7.08 -16.31 -11.07
C GLN A 303 -7.70 -15.93 -12.42
N TRP A 304 -7.23 -16.60 -13.50
CA TRP A 304 -7.68 -16.34 -14.85
C TRP A 304 -8.96 -17.10 -15.19
N ASP A 305 -9.08 -18.35 -14.71
CA ASP A 305 -10.23 -19.22 -14.95
C ASP A 305 -10.44 -20.27 -13.84
N ALA A 306 -11.46 -21.09 -13.96
CA ALA A 306 -11.80 -22.16 -13.01
C ALA A 306 -10.99 -23.47 -13.18
N SER A 307 -9.97 -23.50 -14.03
CA SER A 307 -9.14 -24.70 -14.24
C SER A 307 -8.23 -24.99 -13.04
N LYS A 308 -7.64 -26.20 -12.99
CA LYS A 308 -6.85 -26.73 -11.86
C LYS A 308 -5.84 -25.73 -11.26
N TYR A 309 -5.17 -24.95 -12.11
CA TYR A 309 -4.18 -23.96 -11.67
C TYR A 309 -4.65 -22.52 -12.00
N ALA A 310 -5.96 -22.30 -11.99
CA ALA A 310 -6.57 -21.00 -12.24
C ALA A 310 -6.17 -20.35 -13.58
N GLY A 311 -5.85 -21.15 -14.60
CA GLY A 311 -5.31 -20.63 -15.87
C GLY A 311 -3.91 -20.01 -15.77
N PHE A 312 -3.30 -19.99 -14.59
CA PHE A 312 -1.95 -19.45 -14.37
C PHE A 312 -0.87 -20.28 -15.06
N THR A 313 -1.05 -21.61 -15.09
CA THR A 313 -0.24 -22.55 -15.86
C THR A 313 -1.13 -23.68 -16.40
N ALA A 314 -0.61 -24.46 -17.36
CA ALA A 314 -1.35 -25.56 -17.96
C ALA A 314 -1.82 -26.57 -16.89
N PRO A 315 -3.05 -27.11 -17.00
CA PRO A 315 -3.60 -28.04 -16.00
C PRO A 315 -2.81 -29.35 -15.86
N ASP A 316 -2.05 -29.73 -16.88
CA ASP A 316 -1.16 -30.89 -16.95
C ASP A 316 0.32 -30.53 -16.72
N ALA A 317 0.62 -29.32 -16.25
CA ALA A 317 1.98 -28.89 -15.95
C ALA A 317 2.65 -29.88 -14.98
N PRO A 318 3.91 -30.27 -15.24
CA PRO A 318 4.61 -31.28 -14.45
C PRO A 318 4.99 -30.78 -13.04
N VAL A 319 4.92 -29.47 -12.81
CA VAL A 319 5.27 -28.83 -11.54
C VAL A 319 4.13 -27.91 -11.13
N GLU A 320 3.71 -28.01 -9.89
CA GLU A 320 2.74 -27.09 -9.30
C GLU A 320 3.32 -25.68 -9.12
N PRO A 321 2.48 -24.62 -9.07
CA PRO A 321 2.93 -23.28 -8.70
C PRO A 321 3.68 -23.29 -7.36
N TRP A 322 4.71 -22.45 -7.24
CA TRP A 322 5.57 -22.40 -6.05
C TRP A 322 4.82 -22.07 -4.73
N ILE A 323 3.68 -21.38 -4.85
CA ILE A 323 2.68 -21.15 -3.81
C ILE A 323 1.33 -21.66 -4.32
N SER A 324 0.49 -22.17 -3.42
CA SER A 324 -0.78 -22.76 -3.78
C SER A 324 -1.74 -21.75 -4.41
N VAL A 325 -2.49 -22.17 -5.43
CA VAL A 325 -3.63 -21.40 -5.94
C VAL A 325 -4.68 -21.28 -4.84
N ASN A 326 -5.30 -20.10 -4.74
CA ASN A 326 -6.43 -19.91 -3.82
C ASN A 326 -7.61 -20.81 -4.26
N PRO A 327 -8.17 -21.64 -3.36
CA PRO A 327 -9.22 -22.59 -3.72
C PRO A 327 -10.49 -21.94 -4.31
N ASN A 328 -10.73 -20.67 -4.01
CA ASN A 328 -11.90 -19.94 -4.50
C ASN A 328 -11.81 -19.48 -5.97
N HIS A 329 -10.70 -19.80 -6.68
CA HIS A 329 -10.55 -19.49 -8.10
C HIS A 329 -11.65 -20.06 -8.98
N VAL A 330 -12.38 -21.09 -8.52
CA VAL A 330 -13.54 -21.67 -9.23
C VAL A 330 -14.73 -20.71 -9.28
N GLU A 331 -14.76 -19.72 -8.38
CA GLU A 331 -15.86 -18.73 -8.26
C GLU A 331 -15.38 -17.31 -8.55
N ILE A 332 -14.10 -17.01 -8.24
CA ILE A 332 -13.48 -15.67 -8.39
C ILE A 332 -12.40 -15.80 -9.44
N ASN A 333 -12.69 -15.40 -10.67
CA ASN A 333 -11.71 -15.43 -11.75
C ASN A 333 -12.08 -14.49 -12.89
N ALA A 334 -11.11 -14.13 -13.71
CA ALA A 334 -11.28 -13.19 -14.80
C ALA A 334 -12.28 -13.67 -15.85
N ALA A 335 -12.36 -14.99 -16.15
CA ALA A 335 -13.26 -15.51 -17.16
C ALA A 335 -14.73 -15.35 -16.76
N GLU A 336 -15.07 -15.53 -15.50
CA GLU A 336 -16.42 -15.33 -14.97
C GLU A 336 -16.81 -13.85 -14.90
N GLU A 337 -15.87 -12.96 -14.57
CA GLU A 337 -16.17 -11.54 -14.34
C GLU A 337 -16.11 -10.68 -15.59
N PHE A 338 -15.43 -11.13 -16.64
CA PHE A 338 -15.14 -10.30 -17.84
C PHE A 338 -16.41 -9.83 -18.56
N ASP A 339 -17.40 -10.69 -18.71
CA ASP A 339 -18.67 -10.41 -19.40
C ASP A 339 -19.84 -10.07 -18.45
N ASP A 340 -19.61 -10.13 -17.12
CA ASP A 340 -20.62 -9.76 -16.12
C ASP A 340 -20.67 -8.23 -15.96
N PRO A 341 -21.80 -7.55 -16.30
CA PRO A 341 -21.93 -6.09 -16.22
C PRO A 341 -21.88 -5.57 -14.76
N ASP A 342 -22.16 -6.44 -13.79
CA ASP A 342 -22.24 -6.10 -12.38
C ASP A 342 -21.02 -6.58 -11.57
N SER A 343 -20.02 -7.21 -12.23
CA SER A 343 -18.81 -7.70 -11.61
C SER A 343 -17.93 -6.60 -11.01
N VAL A 344 -17.00 -6.99 -10.15
CA VAL A 344 -15.95 -6.09 -9.63
C VAL A 344 -15.08 -5.59 -10.78
N TYR A 345 -14.71 -6.46 -11.73
CA TYR A 345 -13.93 -6.10 -12.92
C TYR A 345 -14.59 -5.00 -13.75
N THR A 346 -15.88 -5.17 -14.07
CA THR A 346 -16.63 -4.17 -14.83
C THR A 346 -16.76 -2.84 -14.07
N PHE A 347 -16.86 -2.89 -12.74
CA PHE A 347 -16.87 -1.69 -11.90
C PHE A 347 -15.52 -0.94 -11.96
N TYR A 348 -14.39 -1.65 -11.86
CA TYR A 348 -13.07 -1.05 -12.03
C TYR A 348 -12.87 -0.42 -13.42
N LYS A 349 -13.36 -1.06 -14.49
CA LYS A 349 -13.38 -0.46 -15.83
C LYS A 349 -14.11 0.89 -15.86
N LYS A 350 -15.27 0.98 -15.18
CA LYS A 350 -16.04 2.23 -15.06
C LYS A 350 -15.26 3.29 -14.27
N LEU A 351 -14.65 2.93 -13.15
CA LEU A 351 -13.82 3.83 -12.34
C LEU A 351 -12.64 4.41 -13.16
N ILE A 352 -11.90 3.54 -13.85
CA ILE A 352 -10.77 3.94 -14.70
C ILE A 352 -11.24 4.89 -15.83
N ALA A 353 -12.33 4.53 -16.51
CA ALA A 353 -12.89 5.35 -17.58
C ALA A 353 -13.36 6.74 -17.07
N MET A 354 -14.02 6.78 -15.92
CA MET A 354 -14.42 8.05 -15.29
C MET A 354 -13.20 8.93 -15.00
N ARG A 355 -12.16 8.33 -14.42
CA ARG A 355 -10.94 9.06 -14.09
C ARG A 355 -10.23 9.61 -15.33
N HIS A 356 -10.13 8.85 -16.42
CA HIS A 356 -9.51 9.29 -17.67
C HIS A 356 -10.32 10.41 -18.37
N ASN A 357 -11.62 10.41 -18.18
CA ASN A 357 -12.52 11.37 -18.86
C ASN A 357 -12.89 12.60 -18.01
N SER A 358 -12.45 12.68 -16.74
CA SER A 358 -12.75 13.77 -15.83
C SER A 358 -11.50 14.42 -15.26
N ALA A 359 -11.25 15.67 -15.63
CA ALA A 359 -10.21 16.50 -15.01
C ALA A 359 -10.50 16.72 -13.52
N THR A 360 -11.76 16.82 -13.15
CA THR A 360 -12.19 16.98 -11.76
C THR A 360 -11.78 15.79 -10.90
N ILE A 361 -11.96 14.56 -11.38
CA ILE A 361 -11.50 13.35 -10.66
C ILE A 361 -9.99 13.26 -10.69
N SER A 362 -9.33 13.51 -11.81
CA SER A 362 -7.89 13.29 -11.94
C SER A 362 -7.05 14.35 -11.20
N THR A 363 -7.37 15.63 -11.38
CA THR A 363 -6.53 16.75 -10.91
C THR A 363 -7.24 17.76 -10.02
N GLY A 364 -8.58 17.72 -9.90
CA GLY A 364 -9.38 18.66 -9.10
C GLY A 364 -8.93 18.70 -7.63
N GLU A 365 -9.27 19.79 -6.95
CA GLU A 365 -9.04 19.94 -5.51
C GLU A 365 -9.82 18.91 -4.72
N TRP A 366 -9.26 18.46 -3.59
CA TRP A 366 -9.85 17.48 -2.70
C TRP A 366 -10.22 18.16 -1.37
N HIS A 367 -11.43 17.88 -0.84
CA HIS A 367 -11.89 18.40 0.44
C HIS A 367 -12.65 17.33 1.22
N LEU A 368 -12.24 17.11 2.46
CA LEU A 368 -12.86 16.15 3.38
C LEU A 368 -14.27 16.59 3.77
N LEU A 369 -15.18 15.62 3.83
CA LEU A 369 -16.49 15.66 4.49
C LEU A 369 -16.60 14.51 5.48
N ALA A 370 -17.65 14.50 6.29
CA ALA A 370 -17.95 13.41 7.24
C ALA A 370 -16.79 13.13 8.23
N ALA A 371 -16.05 14.17 8.63
CA ALA A 371 -14.84 14.03 9.47
C ALA A 371 -15.10 13.29 10.80
N ASP A 372 -16.30 13.37 11.36
CA ASP A 372 -16.67 12.75 12.63
C ASP A 372 -17.38 11.39 12.48
N SER A 373 -17.52 10.88 11.24
CA SER A 373 -18.19 9.58 11.03
C SER A 373 -17.26 8.40 11.30
N ASP A 374 -17.76 7.40 12.02
CA ASP A 374 -17.06 6.13 12.23
C ASP A 374 -17.29 5.10 11.12
N GLN A 375 -18.19 5.39 10.15
CA GLN A 375 -18.62 4.45 9.12
C GLN A 375 -18.46 4.98 7.72
N VAL A 376 -18.59 6.30 7.54
CA VAL A 376 -18.63 6.94 6.21
C VAL A 376 -17.33 7.68 5.94
N TYR A 377 -16.80 7.45 4.76
CA TYR A 377 -15.74 8.26 4.18
C TYR A 377 -16.33 9.10 3.04
N ALA A 378 -16.29 10.41 3.17
CA ALA A 378 -16.85 11.31 2.16
C ALA A 378 -15.90 12.48 1.89
N PHE A 379 -15.88 12.94 0.64
CA PHE A 379 -15.10 14.07 0.20
C PHE A 379 -15.65 14.64 -1.12
N THR A 380 -15.29 15.88 -1.44
CA THR A 380 -15.53 16.46 -2.74
C THR A 380 -14.25 16.54 -3.58
N ARG A 381 -14.46 16.55 -4.89
CA ARG A 381 -13.46 16.92 -5.91
C ARG A 381 -13.99 18.09 -6.69
N THR A 382 -13.21 19.16 -6.82
CA THR A 382 -13.66 20.41 -7.46
C THR A 382 -12.64 20.90 -8.49
N ASN A 383 -13.12 21.28 -9.67
CA ASN A 383 -12.32 21.90 -10.73
C ASN A 383 -13.13 23.02 -11.40
N GLY A 384 -12.86 24.27 -10.99
CA GLY A 384 -13.70 25.40 -11.38
C GLY A 384 -15.12 25.27 -10.83
N ASP A 385 -16.11 25.30 -11.71
CA ASP A 385 -17.53 25.16 -11.34
C ASP A 385 -18.00 23.70 -11.30
N ASP A 386 -17.13 22.75 -11.66
CA ASP A 386 -17.44 21.31 -11.67
C ASP A 386 -17.08 20.68 -10.33
N THR A 387 -18.07 20.14 -9.62
CA THR A 387 -17.89 19.51 -8.30
C THR A 387 -18.52 18.12 -8.27
N ILE A 388 -17.73 17.15 -7.85
CA ILE A 388 -18.13 15.77 -7.65
C ILE A 388 -18.08 15.45 -6.15
N LEU A 389 -19.18 14.93 -5.63
CA LEU A 389 -19.26 14.37 -4.28
C LEU A 389 -19.03 12.86 -4.35
N VAL A 390 -18.16 12.36 -3.47
CA VAL A 390 -17.94 10.93 -3.22
C VAL A 390 -18.35 10.64 -1.79
N VAL A 391 -19.24 9.69 -1.58
CA VAL A 391 -19.66 9.24 -0.25
C VAL A 391 -19.72 7.73 -0.22
N VAL A 392 -19.01 7.11 0.75
CA VAL A 392 -18.86 5.65 0.83
C VAL A 392 -19.01 5.19 2.27
N ASN A 393 -19.97 4.32 2.52
CA ASN A 393 -20.07 3.55 3.75
C ASN A 393 -19.06 2.38 3.68
N LEU A 394 -18.01 2.41 4.48
CA LEU A 394 -16.98 1.36 4.53
C LEU A 394 -17.23 0.34 5.65
N THR A 395 -18.49 0.03 5.91
CA THR A 395 -18.89 -0.94 6.94
C THR A 395 -19.96 -1.92 6.44
N ASP A 396 -20.03 -3.06 7.10
CA ASP A 396 -21.00 -4.13 6.82
C ASP A 396 -22.38 -3.91 7.46
N ARG A 397 -22.73 -2.67 7.72
CA ARG A 397 -24.04 -2.28 8.26
C ARG A 397 -24.49 -0.96 7.64
N SER A 398 -25.78 -0.65 7.69
CA SER A 398 -26.25 0.66 7.24
C SER A 398 -25.66 1.80 8.10
N ALA A 399 -25.48 2.94 7.49
CA ALA A 399 -24.96 4.15 8.11
C ALA A 399 -25.91 5.33 7.85
N ALA A 400 -26.07 6.23 8.83
CA ALA A 400 -26.75 7.49 8.59
C ALA A 400 -25.92 8.34 7.61
N LEU A 401 -26.59 9.06 6.73
CA LEU A 401 -25.93 10.06 5.88
C LEU A 401 -25.40 11.20 6.77
N PRO A 402 -24.09 11.53 6.72
CA PRO A 402 -23.53 12.63 7.53
C PRO A 402 -24.20 13.97 7.25
N SER A 403 -24.33 14.80 8.30
CA SER A 403 -25.09 16.07 8.23
C SER A 403 -24.52 17.05 7.19
N ASP A 404 -23.21 17.18 7.11
CA ASP A 404 -22.52 18.04 6.13
C ASP A 404 -22.71 17.56 4.69
N VAL A 405 -22.78 16.26 4.47
CA VAL A 405 -23.13 15.66 3.18
C VAL A 405 -24.60 15.94 2.84
N ALA A 406 -25.51 15.77 3.81
CA ALA A 406 -26.94 16.04 3.61
C ALA A 406 -27.21 17.54 3.34
N GLU A 407 -26.52 18.45 4.02
CA GLU A 407 -26.59 19.90 3.80
C GLU A 407 -26.10 20.23 2.39
N LEU A 408 -24.94 19.71 1.97
CA LEU A 408 -24.40 19.93 0.62
C LEU A 408 -25.37 19.48 -0.48
N LEU A 409 -26.03 18.35 -0.30
CA LEU A 409 -27.03 17.83 -1.25
C LEU A 409 -28.34 18.63 -1.27
N SER A 410 -28.66 19.36 -0.17
CA SER A 410 -29.86 20.19 -0.05
C SER A 410 -29.65 21.62 -0.58
N ASP A 411 -28.41 22.15 -0.51
CA ASP A 411 -28.06 23.52 -0.88
C ASP A 411 -27.81 23.67 -2.39
N GLY A 412 -28.90 23.72 -3.15
CA GLY A 412 -28.86 24.15 -4.55
C GLY A 412 -28.73 23.06 -5.60
N VAL A 413 -28.69 21.79 -5.20
CA VAL A 413 -28.70 20.66 -6.15
C VAL A 413 -30.16 20.23 -6.37
N SER A 414 -30.76 20.74 -7.43
CA SER A 414 -32.19 20.44 -7.74
C SER A 414 -32.46 19.02 -8.20
N ASP A 415 -31.42 18.33 -8.71
CA ASP A 415 -31.50 16.93 -9.18
C ASP A 415 -30.09 16.31 -9.18
N PRO A 416 -29.61 15.72 -8.06
CA PRO A 416 -28.28 15.14 -7.97
C PRO A 416 -28.11 13.98 -8.96
N GLN A 417 -27.19 14.10 -9.89
CA GLN A 417 -26.91 13.06 -10.86
C GLN A 417 -25.95 12.03 -10.29
N VAL A 418 -26.46 10.81 -10.03
CA VAL A 418 -25.60 9.67 -9.66
C VAL A 418 -24.81 9.23 -10.88
N LEU A 419 -23.48 9.40 -10.83
CA LEU A 419 -22.55 9.00 -11.88
C LEU A 419 -22.15 7.52 -11.76
N LEU A 420 -21.97 7.04 -10.55
CA LEU A 420 -21.58 5.66 -10.24
C LEU A 420 -22.07 5.27 -8.84
N SER A 421 -22.46 4.02 -8.67
CA SER A 421 -22.85 3.43 -7.39
C SER A 421 -22.32 2.01 -7.29
N THR A 422 -22.00 1.54 -6.07
CA THR A 422 -21.68 0.13 -5.77
C THR A 422 -22.91 -0.76 -5.85
N TYR A 423 -24.11 -0.17 -5.75
CA TYR A 423 -25.42 -0.75 -6.06
C TYR A 423 -25.89 -0.25 -7.44
N ASP A 424 -27.18 -0.26 -7.71
CA ASP A 424 -27.73 0.46 -8.85
C ASP A 424 -28.03 1.94 -8.50
N ALA A 425 -28.06 2.81 -9.50
CA ALA A 425 -28.28 4.25 -9.30
C ALA A 425 -29.64 4.56 -8.63
N MET A 426 -30.68 3.80 -8.94
CA MET A 426 -32.02 4.01 -8.37
C MET A 426 -32.05 3.64 -6.88
N HIS A 427 -31.32 2.60 -6.48
CA HIS A 427 -31.11 2.24 -5.07
C HIS A 427 -30.49 3.43 -4.33
N SER A 428 -29.39 3.96 -4.82
CA SER A 428 -28.64 5.02 -4.15
C SER A 428 -29.42 6.34 -4.09
N VAL A 429 -30.17 6.70 -5.10
CA VAL A 429 -31.08 7.86 -5.04
C VAL A 429 -32.10 7.70 -3.90
N LYS A 430 -32.65 6.50 -3.72
CA LYS A 430 -33.59 6.22 -2.62
C LYS A 430 -32.91 6.23 -1.25
N SER A 431 -31.71 5.68 -1.15
CA SER A 431 -30.93 5.69 0.10
C SER A 431 -30.62 7.11 0.56
N ILE A 432 -30.08 7.93 -0.33
CA ILE A 432 -29.80 9.34 -0.07
C ILE A 432 -31.06 10.09 0.35
N ALA A 433 -32.18 9.89 -0.36
CA ALA A 433 -33.44 10.54 -0.04
C ALA A 433 -34.00 10.15 1.34
N ARG A 434 -33.64 8.96 1.87
CA ARG A 434 -33.95 8.51 3.23
C ARG A 434 -32.97 9.01 4.28
N GLY A 435 -31.86 9.64 3.88
CA GLY A 435 -30.80 10.05 4.79
C GLY A 435 -29.95 8.88 5.32
N GLU A 436 -29.80 7.81 4.57
CA GLU A 436 -29.03 6.64 4.96
C GLU A 436 -28.25 6.04 3.78
N LEU A 437 -27.23 5.25 4.08
CA LEU A 437 -26.46 4.43 3.14
C LEU A 437 -26.59 2.96 3.57
N ALA A 438 -26.75 2.05 2.62
CA ALA A 438 -26.68 0.62 2.87
C ALA A 438 -25.23 0.18 3.22
N ARG A 439 -25.06 -1.09 3.64
CA ARG A 439 -23.72 -1.67 3.84
C ARG A 439 -22.89 -1.57 2.57
N TRP A 440 -21.63 -1.13 2.68
CA TRP A 440 -20.70 -0.98 1.55
C TRP A 440 -21.25 -0.12 0.40
N GLU A 441 -22.25 0.70 0.66
CA GLU A 441 -22.78 1.61 -0.37
C GLU A 441 -21.85 2.77 -0.59
N GLY A 442 -21.34 2.87 -1.82
CA GLY A 442 -20.56 4.00 -2.31
C GLY A 442 -21.27 4.67 -3.48
N VAL A 443 -21.29 6.00 -3.50
CA VAL A 443 -21.95 6.78 -4.54
C VAL A 443 -21.06 7.93 -4.96
N VAL A 444 -20.94 8.13 -6.28
CA VAL A 444 -20.33 9.30 -6.91
C VAL A 444 -21.41 10.16 -7.53
N ILE A 445 -21.50 11.42 -7.12
CA ILE A 445 -22.59 12.32 -7.47
C ILE A 445 -22.00 13.59 -8.11
N GLN A 446 -22.56 14.00 -9.25
CA GLN A 446 -22.35 15.32 -9.82
C GLN A 446 -23.22 16.34 -9.06
N LEU A 447 -22.61 17.40 -8.56
CA LEU A 447 -23.31 18.52 -7.89
C LEU A 447 -23.61 19.66 -8.86
#